data_07c1109dc19c2cc7908cd151dfce05a0
#
_entry.id   07c1109dc19c2cc7908cd151dfce05a0
#
_cell.length_a   1.000
_cell.length_b   1.000
_cell.length_c   1.000
_cell.angle_alpha   90.00
_cell.angle_beta   90.00
_cell.angle_gamma   90.00
#
_symmetry.space_group_name_H-M   'P 1'
#
loop_
_entity.id
_entity.type
_entity.pdbx_description
1 polymer ?
#
loop_
_entity_poly.entity_id
_entity_poly.type
_entity_poly.pdbx_seq_one_letter_code
_entity_poly.pdbx_strand_id
1 'polypeptide(L)'
;MNTQVTLIDGGLSTALEVLGNKLDTSRWSGELLRSHSDQIRAAHKLFADAGAKVLITSSYQVSYPGCFAVGWSTDEVDAALLLSTELARFDGVQVAASVGPYGAYLADGSEYRGNYGLSIEELKEFHRDRLSKLIESAPDLLAIETIPELTEARAILELLHELGNTIPFWISFSCKSETQLCSGELFADAAALVMREPLAVGVGINCTAPELITPLLQSAPAASFVLYPNSGRQWDAVTKQWIGDSELSFSREDIEKWIALGAKYIGGCCGVAPSDIKLLAPILQS
;
A
#
# COMPACT_ATOMS: atom_id res chain seq x y z
N MET A 1 -9.71 -26.57 6.12
CA MET A 1 -10.50 -25.39 5.72
C MET A 1 -9.76 -24.76 4.55
N ASN A 2 -10.40 -24.68 3.38
CA ASN A 2 -9.77 -24.08 2.20
C ASN A 2 -9.71 -22.58 2.45
N THR A 3 -8.57 -22.06 2.87
CA THR A 3 -8.37 -20.62 3.10
C THR A 3 -8.08 -19.97 1.76
N GLN A 4 -9.14 -19.55 1.08
CA GLN A 4 -9.00 -18.82 -0.17
C GLN A 4 -8.18 -17.54 0.09
N VAL A 5 -7.02 -17.42 -0.58
CA VAL A 5 -6.17 -16.24 -0.55
C VAL A 5 -6.63 -15.28 -1.64
N THR A 6 -6.74 -14.00 -1.30
CA THR A 6 -7.17 -12.96 -2.22
C THR A 6 -5.98 -12.33 -2.93
N LEU A 7 -6.01 -12.28 -4.24
CA LEU A 7 -4.99 -11.62 -5.06
C LEU A 7 -5.20 -10.10 -5.04
N ILE A 8 -4.19 -9.35 -4.58
CA ILE A 8 -4.13 -7.89 -4.69
C ILE A 8 -3.43 -7.52 -6.00
N ASP A 9 -3.53 -6.27 -6.42
CA ASP A 9 -2.78 -5.72 -7.55
C ASP A 9 -1.25 -5.64 -7.31
N GLY A 10 -0.57 -4.96 -8.21
CA GLY A 10 0.87 -4.69 -8.17
C GLY A 10 1.17 -3.20 -8.04
N GLY A 11 2.40 -2.81 -8.41
CA GLY A 11 2.82 -1.41 -8.38
C GLY A 11 2.07 -0.56 -9.40
N LEU A 12 1.20 0.35 -8.96
CA LEU A 12 0.44 1.23 -9.86
C LEU A 12 1.37 2.07 -10.74
N SER A 13 2.47 2.60 -10.19
CA SER A 13 3.48 3.31 -10.96
C SER A 13 4.11 2.43 -12.03
N THR A 14 4.38 1.15 -11.72
CA THR A 14 4.89 0.19 -12.70
C THR A 14 3.90 -0.04 -13.86
N ALA A 15 2.59 -0.13 -13.56
CA ALA A 15 1.59 -0.25 -14.62
C ALA A 15 1.48 1.03 -15.47
N LEU A 16 1.60 2.20 -14.86
CA LEU A 16 1.63 3.48 -15.57
C LEU A 16 2.87 3.60 -16.48
N GLU A 17 4.04 3.12 -16.05
CA GLU A 17 5.23 3.05 -16.88
C GLU A 17 5.04 2.09 -18.07
N VAL A 18 4.39 0.95 -17.88
CA VAL A 18 4.01 0.03 -18.98
C VAL A 18 3.12 0.72 -20.02
N LEU A 19 2.25 1.64 -19.59
CA LEU A 19 1.42 2.48 -20.45
C LEU A 19 2.19 3.65 -21.10
N GLY A 20 3.49 3.79 -20.83
CA GLY A 20 4.36 4.83 -21.40
C GLY A 20 4.37 6.15 -20.64
N ASN A 21 3.79 6.21 -19.43
CA ASN A 21 3.83 7.39 -18.60
C ASN A 21 5.22 7.55 -17.95
N LYS A 22 5.71 8.80 -17.88
CA LYS A 22 6.91 9.13 -17.12
C LYS A 22 6.52 9.69 -15.77
N LEU A 23 6.95 9.02 -14.69
CA LEU A 23 6.67 9.40 -13.31
C LEU A 23 7.90 10.06 -12.68
N ASP A 24 8.25 11.24 -13.16
CA ASP A 24 9.44 12.00 -12.71
C ASP A 24 9.13 13.09 -11.68
N THR A 25 7.87 13.20 -11.24
CA THR A 25 7.43 14.17 -10.26
C THR A 25 7.51 13.63 -8.83
N SER A 26 7.63 14.53 -7.85
CA SER A 26 7.66 14.19 -6.42
C SER A 26 6.34 13.60 -5.88
N ARG A 27 5.27 13.61 -6.67
CA ARG A 27 3.93 13.11 -6.30
C ARG A 27 3.49 11.89 -7.07
N TRP A 28 4.38 11.30 -7.84
CA TRP A 28 4.14 10.03 -8.54
C TRP A 28 2.78 10.03 -9.29
N SER A 29 1.94 9.01 -9.00
CA SER A 29 0.63 8.88 -9.62
C SER A 29 -0.40 9.94 -9.18
N GLY A 30 -0.20 10.62 -8.04
CA GLY A 30 -1.15 11.63 -7.54
C GLY A 30 -1.36 12.81 -8.49
N GLU A 31 -0.31 13.26 -9.22
CA GLU A 31 -0.45 14.33 -10.21
C GLU A 31 -1.32 13.91 -11.41
N LEU A 32 -1.30 12.62 -11.76
CA LEU A 32 -2.12 12.11 -12.86
C LEU A 32 -3.61 12.11 -12.54
N LEU A 33 -4.00 12.07 -11.25
CA LEU A 33 -5.42 12.22 -10.87
C LEU A 33 -6.01 13.53 -11.38
N ARG A 34 -5.21 14.60 -11.40
CA ARG A 34 -5.62 15.92 -11.88
C ARG A 34 -5.53 16.04 -13.40
N SER A 35 -4.47 15.51 -14.00
CA SER A 35 -4.11 15.81 -15.40
C SER A 35 -4.49 14.71 -16.39
N HIS A 36 -4.43 13.44 -16.00
CA HIS A 36 -4.59 12.28 -16.89
C HIS A 36 -5.23 11.09 -16.13
N SER A 37 -6.39 11.30 -15.55
CA SER A 37 -7.09 10.29 -14.75
C SER A 37 -7.49 9.03 -15.55
N ASP A 38 -7.64 9.15 -16.88
CA ASP A 38 -7.84 8.03 -17.81
C ASP A 38 -6.67 7.03 -17.78
N GLN A 39 -5.43 7.50 -17.60
CA GLN A 39 -4.26 6.64 -17.50
C GLN A 39 -4.26 5.84 -16.18
N ILE A 40 -4.71 6.46 -15.08
CA ILE A 40 -4.90 5.77 -13.80
C ILE A 40 -5.94 4.65 -13.94
N ARG A 41 -7.09 4.95 -14.55
CA ARG A 41 -8.12 3.94 -14.80
C ARG A 41 -7.60 2.82 -15.70
N ALA A 42 -6.83 3.14 -16.75
CA ALA A 42 -6.22 2.16 -17.64
C ALA A 42 -5.22 1.25 -16.88
N ALA A 43 -4.40 1.80 -15.98
CA ALA A 43 -3.47 1.04 -15.16
C ALA A 43 -4.21 0.08 -14.20
N HIS A 44 -5.26 0.54 -13.50
CA HIS A 44 -6.10 -0.32 -12.68
C HIS A 44 -6.75 -1.45 -13.50
N LYS A 45 -7.21 -1.13 -14.72
CA LYS A 45 -7.79 -2.13 -15.61
C LYS A 45 -6.80 -3.24 -15.97
N LEU A 46 -5.53 -2.92 -16.20
CA LEU A 46 -4.50 -3.94 -16.46
C LEU A 46 -4.38 -4.95 -15.32
N PHE A 47 -4.45 -4.50 -14.07
CA PHE A 47 -4.43 -5.39 -12.91
C PHE A 47 -5.72 -6.18 -12.74
N ALA A 48 -6.90 -5.57 -12.96
CA ALA A 48 -8.17 -6.27 -12.96
C ALA A 48 -8.19 -7.39 -14.01
N ASP A 49 -7.75 -7.08 -15.25
CA ASP A 49 -7.64 -8.05 -16.36
C ASP A 49 -6.58 -9.15 -16.06
N ALA A 50 -5.56 -8.85 -15.25
CA ALA A 50 -4.57 -9.83 -14.78
C ALA A 50 -5.11 -10.77 -13.70
N GLY A 51 -6.30 -10.49 -13.15
CA GLY A 51 -6.99 -11.35 -12.19
C GLY A 51 -6.99 -10.83 -10.74
N ALA A 52 -6.47 -9.63 -10.48
CA ALA A 52 -6.55 -9.00 -9.17
C ALA A 52 -8.01 -8.91 -8.70
N LYS A 53 -8.24 -9.18 -7.41
CA LYS A 53 -9.53 -9.12 -6.73
C LYS A 53 -9.65 -7.91 -5.80
N VAL A 54 -8.55 -7.24 -5.52
CA VAL A 54 -8.46 -5.98 -4.81
C VAL A 54 -7.54 -5.05 -5.59
N LEU A 55 -7.99 -3.81 -5.81
CA LEU A 55 -7.19 -2.74 -6.41
C LEU A 55 -6.94 -1.66 -5.37
N ILE A 56 -5.68 -1.28 -5.20
CA ILE A 56 -5.25 -0.20 -4.30
C ILE A 56 -5.24 1.11 -5.07
N THR A 57 -5.91 2.14 -4.53
CA THR A 57 -6.11 3.42 -5.24
C THR A 57 -4.83 4.25 -5.39
N SER A 58 -4.86 5.23 -6.30
CA SER A 58 -3.76 6.15 -6.58
C SER A 58 -3.57 7.29 -5.56
N SER A 59 -4.21 7.21 -4.38
CA SER A 59 -4.20 8.26 -3.36
C SER A 59 -2.99 8.25 -2.41
N TYR A 60 -2.04 7.33 -2.57
CA TYR A 60 -0.89 7.12 -1.67
C TYR A 60 -0.18 8.41 -1.23
N GLN A 61 0.17 9.30 -2.16
CA GLN A 61 0.86 10.56 -1.88
C GLN A 61 -0.07 11.78 -1.84
N VAL A 62 -1.37 11.61 -2.08
CA VAL A 62 -2.30 12.73 -2.02
C VAL A 62 -2.52 13.14 -0.58
N SER A 63 -2.01 14.29 -0.19
CA SER A 63 -2.16 14.90 1.14
C SER A 63 -2.43 16.39 0.99
N TYR A 64 -3.22 16.96 1.90
CA TYR A 64 -3.54 18.40 1.82
C TYR A 64 -2.28 19.27 1.84
N PRO A 65 -1.33 19.10 2.80
CA PRO A 65 -0.11 19.91 2.80
C PRO A 65 0.72 19.76 1.53
N GLY A 66 0.84 18.52 1.01
CA GLY A 66 1.62 18.24 -0.19
C GLY A 66 1.01 18.84 -1.45
N CYS A 67 -0.31 18.80 -1.57
CA CYS A 67 -1.04 19.38 -2.69
C CYS A 67 -1.07 20.91 -2.61
N PHE A 68 -1.26 21.50 -1.43
CA PHE A 68 -1.21 22.96 -1.22
C PHE A 68 0.16 23.54 -1.59
N ALA A 69 1.25 22.87 -1.25
CA ALA A 69 2.61 23.29 -1.60
C ALA A 69 2.83 23.48 -3.09
N VAL A 70 1.96 22.92 -3.94
CA VAL A 70 2.03 23.02 -5.41
C VAL A 70 0.79 23.68 -6.01
N GLY A 71 0.05 24.40 -5.18
CA GLY A 71 -1.01 25.30 -5.62
C GLY A 71 -2.37 24.64 -5.87
N TRP A 72 -2.62 23.42 -5.35
CA TRP A 72 -3.97 22.87 -5.38
C TRP A 72 -4.84 23.55 -4.33
N SER A 73 -6.11 23.73 -4.66
CA SER A 73 -7.13 24.14 -3.69
C SER A 73 -7.64 22.94 -2.89
N THR A 74 -8.33 23.19 -1.78
CA THR A 74 -9.03 22.17 -0.99
C THR A 74 -9.96 21.34 -1.87
N ASP A 75 -10.78 22.00 -2.70
CA ASP A 75 -11.74 21.32 -3.59
C ASP A 75 -11.04 20.40 -4.61
N GLU A 76 -9.85 20.78 -5.10
CA GLU A 76 -9.07 19.94 -6.01
C GLU A 76 -8.51 18.71 -5.29
N VAL A 77 -8.07 18.84 -4.03
CA VAL A 77 -7.60 17.69 -3.22
C VAL A 77 -8.76 16.75 -2.92
N ASP A 78 -9.90 17.28 -2.50
CA ASP A 78 -11.13 16.53 -2.25
C ASP A 78 -11.56 15.74 -3.48
N ALA A 79 -11.64 16.42 -4.63
CA ALA A 79 -12.01 15.80 -5.88
C ALA A 79 -11.04 14.68 -6.29
N ALA A 80 -9.73 14.87 -6.10
CA ALA A 80 -8.72 13.87 -6.41
C ALA A 80 -8.83 12.62 -5.51
N LEU A 81 -9.06 12.81 -4.20
CA LEU A 81 -9.24 11.71 -3.25
C LEU A 81 -10.50 10.89 -3.59
N LEU A 82 -11.63 11.55 -3.86
CA LEU A 82 -12.87 10.87 -4.27
C LEU A 82 -12.70 10.15 -5.61
N LEU A 83 -12.09 10.81 -6.59
CA LEU A 83 -11.84 10.26 -7.92
C LEU A 83 -10.92 9.04 -7.88
N SER A 84 -9.93 9.01 -6.97
CA SER A 84 -9.00 7.88 -6.85
C SER A 84 -9.73 6.56 -6.59
N THR A 85 -10.77 6.58 -5.74
CA THR A 85 -11.63 5.42 -5.45
C THR A 85 -12.49 5.05 -6.66
N GLU A 86 -13.08 6.02 -7.34
CA GLU A 86 -13.95 5.78 -8.51
C GLU A 86 -13.17 5.15 -9.67
N LEU A 87 -11.94 5.58 -9.92
CA LEU A 87 -11.10 5.05 -11.00
C LEU A 87 -10.69 3.59 -10.81
N ALA A 88 -10.70 3.10 -9.56
CA ALA A 88 -10.39 1.71 -9.22
C ALA A 88 -11.63 0.79 -9.23
N ARG A 89 -12.85 1.31 -9.47
CA ARG A 89 -14.07 0.49 -9.47
C ARG A 89 -14.23 -0.29 -10.77
N PHE A 90 -14.21 -1.61 -10.64
CA PHE A 90 -14.51 -2.58 -11.71
C PHE A 90 -15.41 -3.70 -11.16
N ASP A 91 -16.23 -4.30 -12.01
CA ASP A 91 -17.15 -5.38 -11.62
C ASP A 91 -16.38 -6.59 -11.05
N GLY A 92 -16.80 -7.04 -9.87
CA GLY A 92 -16.21 -8.20 -9.19
C GLY A 92 -14.82 -7.97 -8.59
N VAL A 93 -14.41 -6.70 -8.42
CA VAL A 93 -13.14 -6.30 -7.80
C VAL A 93 -13.42 -5.33 -6.65
N GLN A 94 -12.80 -5.55 -5.51
CA GLN A 94 -12.88 -4.66 -4.36
C GLN A 94 -11.90 -3.49 -4.52
N VAL A 95 -12.25 -2.35 -3.95
CA VAL A 95 -11.41 -1.15 -3.93
C VAL A 95 -10.86 -0.93 -2.54
N ALA A 96 -9.54 -0.83 -2.42
CA ALA A 96 -8.84 -0.48 -1.19
C ALA A 96 -8.27 0.95 -1.30
N ALA A 97 -8.81 1.90 -0.54
CA ALA A 97 -8.33 3.28 -0.57
C ALA A 97 -6.96 3.40 0.10
N SER A 98 -5.96 3.84 -0.66
CA SER A 98 -4.57 3.97 -0.22
C SER A 98 -4.36 5.16 0.71
N VAL A 99 -3.73 4.90 1.85
CA VAL A 99 -3.31 5.91 2.84
C VAL A 99 -1.81 5.74 3.08
N GLY A 100 -0.98 6.51 2.40
CA GLY A 100 0.47 6.49 2.59
C GLY A 100 0.92 7.22 3.87
N PRO A 101 2.16 7.02 4.33
CA PRO A 101 2.69 7.62 5.55
C PRO A 101 3.02 9.12 5.40
N TYR A 102 3.30 9.76 6.51
CA TYR A 102 3.85 11.12 6.55
C TYR A 102 5.16 11.23 5.74
N GLY A 103 5.99 10.18 5.79
CA GLY A 103 7.23 10.11 5.02
C GLY A 103 7.02 10.21 3.49
N ALA A 104 5.92 9.69 2.97
CA ALA A 104 5.58 9.81 1.55
C ALA A 104 5.27 11.26 1.14
N TYR A 105 4.72 12.08 2.05
CA TYR A 105 4.54 13.52 1.86
C TYR A 105 5.88 14.25 1.76
N LEU A 106 6.86 13.87 2.60
CA LEU A 106 8.19 14.48 2.58
C LEU A 106 8.95 14.21 1.28
N ALA A 107 8.65 13.10 0.61
CA ALA A 107 9.25 12.69 -0.69
C ALA A 107 10.79 12.64 -0.66
N ASP A 108 11.38 12.29 0.48
CA ASP A 108 12.83 12.22 0.73
C ASP A 108 13.31 10.82 1.16
N GLY A 109 12.44 9.81 1.02
CA GLY A 109 12.67 8.43 1.44
C GLY A 109 12.42 8.19 2.94
N SER A 110 11.76 9.11 3.64
CA SER A 110 11.43 8.98 5.05
C SER A 110 10.45 7.83 5.33
N GLU A 111 9.64 7.41 4.34
CA GLU A 111 8.78 6.22 4.38
C GLU A 111 9.58 4.92 4.57
N TYR A 112 10.90 4.95 4.37
CA TYR A 112 11.83 3.85 4.63
C TYR A 112 12.76 4.09 5.80
N ARG A 113 12.49 5.11 6.62
CA ARG A 113 13.27 5.44 7.83
C ARG A 113 12.42 5.59 9.07
N GLY A 114 11.25 6.23 8.96
CA GLY A 114 10.45 6.65 10.11
C GLY A 114 11.18 7.65 11.01
N ASN A 115 10.84 7.65 12.30
CA ASN A 115 11.43 8.50 13.33
C ASN A 115 11.32 10.00 12.99
N TYR A 116 10.14 10.43 12.57
CA TYR A 116 9.86 11.81 12.16
C TYR A 116 9.99 12.82 13.30
N GLY A 117 9.96 12.36 14.55
CA GLY A 117 9.95 13.23 15.73
C GLY A 117 8.61 13.93 15.96
N LEU A 118 7.55 13.47 15.30
CA LEU A 118 6.19 13.99 15.48
C LEU A 118 5.46 13.22 16.59
N SER A 119 4.58 13.94 17.27
CA SER A 119 3.64 13.38 18.24
C SER A 119 2.47 12.69 17.55
N ILE A 120 1.75 11.84 18.29
CA ILE A 120 0.50 11.21 17.83
C ILE A 120 -0.49 12.28 17.34
N GLU A 121 -0.66 13.38 18.06
CA GLU A 121 -1.60 14.43 17.69
C GLU A 121 -1.22 15.14 16.38
N GLU A 122 0.07 15.42 16.15
CA GLU A 122 0.53 16.01 14.89
C GLU A 122 0.31 15.06 13.71
N LEU A 123 0.52 13.76 13.90
CA LEU A 123 0.24 12.76 12.88
C LEU A 123 -1.26 12.58 12.63
N LYS A 124 -2.10 12.64 13.68
CA LYS A 124 -3.56 12.64 13.53
C LYS A 124 -4.05 13.84 12.73
N GLU A 125 -3.53 15.02 13.02
CA GLU A 125 -3.88 16.23 12.26
C GLU A 125 -3.48 16.12 10.78
N PHE A 126 -2.29 15.58 10.50
CA PHE A 126 -1.84 15.34 9.13
C PHE A 126 -2.77 14.38 8.36
N HIS A 127 -3.28 13.33 9.01
CA HIS A 127 -4.10 12.32 8.38
C HIS A 127 -5.60 12.64 8.35
N ARG A 128 -6.10 13.53 9.19
CA ARG A 128 -7.53 13.75 9.48
C ARG A 128 -8.38 14.00 8.24
N ASP A 129 -8.08 15.06 7.51
CA ASP A 129 -8.89 15.45 6.36
C ASP A 129 -8.83 14.41 5.24
N ARG A 130 -7.63 13.87 4.98
CA ARG A 130 -7.44 12.82 3.97
C ARG A 130 -8.23 11.55 4.31
N LEU A 131 -8.15 11.05 5.55
CA LEU A 131 -8.91 9.87 5.99
C LEU A 131 -10.41 10.12 5.94
N SER A 132 -10.89 11.27 6.41
CA SER A 132 -12.29 11.65 6.31
C SER A 132 -12.80 11.58 4.87
N LYS A 133 -12.04 12.13 3.93
CA LYS A 133 -12.43 12.17 2.52
C LYS A 133 -12.37 10.79 1.85
N LEU A 134 -11.37 9.96 2.20
CA LEU A 134 -11.30 8.59 1.70
C LEU A 134 -12.41 7.71 2.26
N ILE A 135 -12.80 7.87 3.52
CA ILE A 135 -13.98 7.19 4.10
C ILE A 135 -15.27 7.63 3.37
N GLU A 136 -15.43 8.93 3.09
CA GLU A 136 -16.56 9.47 2.31
C GLU A 136 -16.66 8.85 0.91
N SER A 137 -15.53 8.52 0.28
CA SER A 137 -15.50 7.87 -1.05
C SER A 137 -16.07 6.44 -1.05
N ALA A 138 -16.38 5.90 0.12
CA ALA A 138 -16.98 4.59 0.36
C ALA A 138 -16.23 3.44 -0.36
N PRO A 139 -14.92 3.24 -0.12
CA PRO A 139 -14.20 2.08 -0.63
C PRO A 139 -14.64 0.81 0.11
N ASP A 140 -14.30 -0.36 -0.43
CA ASP A 140 -14.55 -1.64 0.25
C ASP A 140 -13.58 -1.87 1.42
N LEU A 141 -12.37 -1.30 1.33
CA LEU A 141 -11.27 -1.45 2.27
C LEU A 141 -10.47 -0.15 2.39
N LEU A 142 -9.78 0.05 3.51
CA LEU A 142 -8.69 1.02 3.61
C LEU A 142 -7.35 0.29 3.59
N ALA A 143 -6.46 0.68 2.69
CA ALA A 143 -5.08 0.21 2.61
C ALA A 143 -4.16 1.26 3.25
N ILE A 144 -3.95 1.16 4.55
CA ILE A 144 -2.98 2.00 5.26
C ILE A 144 -1.63 1.34 5.05
N GLU A 145 -0.74 1.98 4.26
CA GLU A 145 0.38 1.26 3.70
C GLU A 145 1.73 1.98 3.79
N THR A 146 2.80 1.15 3.79
CA THR A 146 4.20 1.62 3.86
C THR A 146 4.50 2.40 5.15
N ILE A 147 3.79 2.08 6.22
CA ILE A 147 3.96 2.74 7.52
C ILE A 147 5.31 2.30 8.12
N PRO A 148 6.24 3.22 8.41
CA PRO A 148 7.58 2.83 8.87
C PRO A 148 7.73 2.73 10.39
N GLU A 149 6.76 3.22 11.18
CA GLU A 149 6.86 3.35 12.63
C GLU A 149 5.53 3.14 13.37
N LEU A 150 5.59 2.68 14.62
CA LEU A 150 4.39 2.43 15.44
C LEU A 150 3.66 3.69 15.87
N THR A 151 4.37 4.81 16.01
CA THR A 151 3.74 6.08 16.42
C THR A 151 2.72 6.52 15.40
N GLU A 152 3.03 6.44 14.11
CA GLU A 152 2.10 6.77 13.03
C GLU A 152 0.95 5.76 12.94
N ALA A 153 1.23 4.47 13.08
CA ALA A 153 0.19 3.45 13.12
C ALA A 153 -0.82 3.69 14.26
N ARG A 154 -0.36 4.06 15.46
CA ARG A 154 -1.22 4.40 16.59
C ARG A 154 -2.05 5.65 16.32
N ALA A 155 -1.43 6.70 15.79
CA ALA A 155 -2.12 7.94 15.42
C ALA A 155 -3.28 7.66 14.45
N ILE A 156 -3.06 6.84 13.42
CA ILE A 156 -4.08 6.47 12.45
C ILE A 156 -5.19 5.63 13.08
N LEU A 157 -4.86 4.65 13.93
CA LEU A 157 -5.87 3.84 14.64
C LEU A 157 -6.76 4.68 15.55
N GLU A 158 -6.18 5.58 16.34
CA GLU A 158 -6.95 6.50 17.17
C GLU A 158 -7.85 7.39 16.31
N LEU A 159 -7.34 7.90 15.20
CA LEU A 159 -8.10 8.73 14.29
C LEU A 159 -9.26 7.96 13.61
N LEU A 160 -9.07 6.71 13.22
CA LEU A 160 -10.15 5.87 12.69
C LEU A 160 -11.28 5.68 13.72
N HIS A 161 -10.95 5.53 15.00
CA HIS A 161 -11.94 5.48 16.09
C HIS A 161 -12.66 6.83 16.24
N GLU A 162 -11.94 7.96 16.23
CA GLU A 162 -12.53 9.31 16.33
C GLU A 162 -13.49 9.62 15.16
N LEU A 163 -13.14 9.17 13.96
CA LEU A 163 -13.96 9.34 12.75
C LEU A 163 -15.15 8.36 12.69
N GLY A 164 -15.26 7.42 13.63
CA GLY A 164 -16.31 6.41 13.62
C GLY A 164 -16.23 5.48 12.41
N ASN A 165 -15.02 5.15 11.96
CA ASN A 165 -14.81 4.30 10.79
C ASN A 165 -15.51 2.95 10.94
N THR A 166 -16.21 2.52 9.88
CA THR A 166 -16.86 1.20 9.77
C THR A 166 -16.32 0.36 8.61
N ILE A 167 -15.36 0.91 7.86
CA ILE A 167 -14.76 0.23 6.70
C ILE A 167 -13.65 -0.69 7.20
N PRO A 168 -13.63 -1.98 6.81
CA PRO A 168 -12.53 -2.87 7.11
C PRO A 168 -11.20 -2.33 6.55
N PHE A 169 -10.09 -2.60 7.23
CA PHE A 169 -8.80 -2.09 6.83
C PHE A 169 -7.65 -3.05 7.12
N TRP A 170 -6.51 -2.79 6.53
CA TRP A 170 -5.23 -3.29 7.00
C TRP A 170 -4.26 -2.15 7.24
N ILE A 171 -3.25 -2.38 8.08
CA ILE A 171 -2.06 -1.54 8.15
C ILE A 171 -0.88 -2.39 7.72
N SER A 172 -0.17 -1.96 6.68
CA SER A 172 1.06 -2.60 6.22
C SER A 172 2.27 -1.71 6.47
N PHE A 173 3.35 -2.39 6.86
CA PHE A 173 4.57 -1.77 7.30
C PHE A 173 5.71 -1.97 6.30
N SER A 174 6.55 -0.97 6.16
CA SER A 174 7.87 -1.10 5.53
C SER A 174 8.88 -1.60 6.57
N CYS A 175 9.65 -2.63 6.19
CA CYS A 175 10.58 -3.32 7.10
C CYS A 175 12.00 -3.28 6.55
N LYS A 176 12.99 -3.13 7.46
CA LYS A 176 14.42 -3.07 7.12
C LYS A 176 15.20 -4.33 7.43
N SER A 177 14.62 -5.25 8.19
CA SER A 177 15.25 -6.50 8.59
C SER A 177 14.23 -7.60 8.83
N GLU A 178 14.69 -8.79 9.15
CA GLU A 178 13.90 -9.98 9.42
C GLU A 178 12.90 -9.84 10.58
N THR A 179 13.03 -8.82 11.42
CA THR A 179 12.19 -8.64 12.62
C THR A 179 11.78 -7.19 12.88
N GLN A 180 12.31 -6.20 12.11
CA GLN A 180 12.14 -4.78 12.43
C GLN A 180 11.50 -3.99 11.31
N LEU A 181 10.63 -3.05 11.71
CA LEU A 181 10.17 -1.95 10.89
C LEU A 181 11.35 -1.05 10.48
N CYS A 182 11.14 -0.16 9.53
CA CYS A 182 12.16 0.78 9.10
C CYS A 182 12.64 1.71 10.22
N SER A 183 11.79 2.09 11.17
CA SER A 183 12.13 2.84 12.40
C SER A 183 13.02 2.09 13.38
N GLY A 184 12.97 0.75 13.37
CA GLY A 184 13.71 -0.13 14.28
C GLY A 184 12.86 -0.85 15.34
N GLU A 185 11.59 -0.55 15.42
CA GLU A 185 10.62 -1.23 16.29
C GLU A 185 10.35 -2.66 15.79
N LEU A 186 9.85 -3.54 16.65
CA LEU A 186 9.60 -4.94 16.27
C LEU A 186 8.33 -5.06 15.44
N PHE A 187 8.38 -5.82 14.34
CA PHE A 187 7.19 -6.15 13.55
C PHE A 187 6.15 -6.94 14.36
N ALA A 188 6.60 -7.78 15.31
CA ALA A 188 5.70 -8.48 16.22
C ALA A 188 4.82 -7.53 17.05
N ASP A 189 5.37 -6.40 17.50
CA ASP A 189 4.62 -5.37 18.24
C ASP A 189 3.61 -4.67 17.32
N ALA A 190 3.98 -4.42 16.08
CA ALA A 190 3.10 -3.88 15.05
C ALA A 190 1.92 -4.83 14.76
N ALA A 191 2.21 -6.11 14.58
CA ALA A 191 1.18 -7.14 14.38
C ALA A 191 0.24 -7.23 15.57
N ALA A 192 0.78 -7.22 16.80
CA ALA A 192 -0.04 -7.25 18.03
C ALA A 192 -0.91 -5.99 18.18
N LEU A 193 -0.41 -4.82 17.72
CA LEU A 193 -1.17 -3.57 17.73
C LEU A 193 -2.37 -3.65 16.77
N VAL A 194 -2.11 -3.97 15.49
CA VAL A 194 -3.15 -3.98 14.44
C VAL A 194 -4.18 -5.07 14.67
N MET A 195 -3.75 -6.28 15.07
CA MET A 195 -4.66 -7.41 15.23
C MET A 195 -5.60 -7.33 16.45
N ARG A 196 -5.49 -6.29 17.28
CA ARG A 196 -6.48 -5.96 18.33
C ARG A 196 -7.69 -5.24 17.78
N GLU A 197 -7.61 -4.68 16.59
CA GLU A 197 -8.67 -3.89 15.99
C GLU A 197 -9.72 -4.80 15.33
N PRO A 198 -11.00 -4.68 15.69
CA PRO A 198 -12.05 -5.58 15.18
C PRO A 198 -12.27 -5.49 13.67
N LEU A 199 -11.97 -4.33 13.06
CA LEU A 199 -12.11 -4.09 11.62
C LEU A 199 -10.84 -4.40 10.83
N ALA A 200 -9.73 -4.75 11.49
CA ALA A 200 -8.51 -5.12 10.80
C ALA A 200 -8.65 -6.50 10.14
N VAL A 201 -8.54 -6.54 8.81
CA VAL A 201 -8.55 -7.80 8.04
C VAL A 201 -7.20 -8.52 8.13
N GLY A 202 -6.15 -7.81 8.51
CA GLY A 202 -4.80 -8.33 8.70
C GLY A 202 -3.78 -7.24 8.96
N VAL A 203 -2.59 -7.66 9.39
CA VAL A 203 -1.39 -6.83 9.40
C VAL A 203 -0.59 -7.08 8.14
N GLY A 204 -0.10 -6.01 7.51
CA GLY A 204 0.58 -6.14 6.22
C GLY A 204 2.08 -5.91 6.27
N ILE A 205 2.75 -6.36 5.20
CA ILE A 205 4.13 -6.03 4.86
C ILE A 205 4.12 -5.65 3.38
N ASN A 206 4.57 -4.42 3.07
CA ASN A 206 4.69 -3.96 1.69
C ASN A 206 5.96 -3.14 1.47
N CYS A 207 6.28 -2.85 0.22
CA CYS A 207 7.49 -2.08 -0.13
C CYS A 207 8.77 -2.56 0.59
N THR A 208 8.83 -3.87 0.84
CA THR A 208 9.88 -4.57 1.57
C THR A 208 10.48 -5.62 0.64
N ALA A 209 11.75 -5.93 0.80
CA ALA A 209 12.45 -6.94 0.03
C ALA A 209 11.84 -8.33 0.28
N PRO A 210 11.58 -9.14 -0.76
CA PRO A 210 10.87 -10.43 -0.65
C PRO A 210 11.52 -11.43 0.31
N GLU A 211 12.85 -11.44 0.41
CA GLU A 211 13.61 -12.32 1.29
C GLU A 211 13.33 -12.08 2.79
N LEU A 212 12.85 -10.89 3.14
CA LEU A 212 12.49 -10.54 4.52
C LEU A 212 11.08 -11.02 4.92
N ILE A 213 10.22 -11.37 3.96
CA ILE A 213 8.81 -11.68 4.25
C ILE A 213 8.70 -12.90 5.17
N THR A 214 9.29 -14.03 4.79
CA THR A 214 9.17 -15.26 5.59
C THR A 214 9.61 -15.10 7.04
N PRO A 215 10.81 -14.55 7.35
CA PRO A 215 11.23 -14.36 8.75
C PRO A 215 10.34 -13.35 9.50
N LEU A 216 9.84 -12.29 8.85
CA LEU A 216 8.90 -11.35 9.47
C LEU A 216 7.60 -12.07 9.88
N LEU A 217 7.01 -12.91 9.00
CA LEU A 217 5.82 -13.69 9.35
C LEU A 217 6.07 -14.63 10.53
N GLN A 218 7.23 -15.27 10.58
CA GLN A 218 7.61 -16.15 11.68
C GLN A 218 7.80 -15.40 13.00
N SER A 219 8.16 -14.11 12.97
CA SER A 219 8.31 -13.29 14.16
C SER A 219 6.98 -12.90 14.80
N ALA A 220 5.86 -13.00 14.07
CA ALA A 220 4.52 -12.62 14.52
C ALA A 220 3.49 -13.74 14.27
N PRO A 221 3.62 -14.92 14.87
CA PRO A 221 2.77 -16.06 14.61
C PRO A 221 1.30 -15.78 15.01
N ALA A 222 0.38 -16.47 14.33
CA ALA A 222 -1.07 -16.39 14.52
C ALA A 222 -1.76 -15.09 14.06
N ALA A 223 -1.06 -14.20 13.35
CA ALA A 223 -1.69 -13.08 12.68
C ALA A 223 -2.28 -13.50 11.31
N SER A 224 -3.22 -12.69 10.79
CA SER A 224 -3.61 -12.72 9.38
C SER A 224 -2.75 -11.70 8.62
N PHE A 225 -2.18 -12.11 7.47
CA PHE A 225 -1.23 -11.26 6.77
C PHE A 225 -1.73 -10.77 5.42
N VAL A 226 -1.34 -9.53 5.08
CA VAL A 226 -1.52 -8.87 3.79
C VAL A 226 -0.13 -8.59 3.21
N LEU A 227 0.23 -9.25 2.11
CA LEU A 227 1.61 -9.26 1.61
C LEU A 227 1.69 -8.71 0.18
N TYR A 228 2.44 -7.64 0.00
CA TYR A 228 2.76 -7.08 -1.32
C TYR A 228 4.18 -6.50 -1.33
N PRO A 229 5.18 -7.42 -1.37
CA PRO A 229 6.58 -7.03 -1.43
C PRO A 229 6.95 -6.36 -2.75
N ASN A 230 8.15 -5.79 -2.80
CA ASN A 230 8.76 -5.34 -4.04
C ASN A 230 9.10 -6.51 -4.94
N SER A 231 9.34 -6.24 -6.23
CA SER A 231 9.77 -7.27 -7.20
C SER A 231 11.15 -7.87 -6.91
N GLY A 232 11.90 -7.31 -5.95
CA GLY A 232 13.29 -7.64 -5.67
C GLY A 232 14.30 -6.77 -6.42
N ARG A 233 13.84 -5.90 -7.33
CA ARG A 233 14.71 -4.87 -7.94
C ARG A 233 15.01 -3.79 -6.93
N GLN A 234 16.20 -3.19 -7.05
CA GLN A 234 16.58 -2.02 -6.25
C GLN A 234 16.32 -0.74 -7.03
N TRP A 235 15.67 0.22 -6.40
CA TRP A 235 15.51 1.55 -6.97
C TRP A 235 16.79 2.37 -6.74
N ASP A 236 17.44 2.77 -7.83
CA ASP A 236 18.54 3.74 -7.76
C ASP A 236 17.97 5.16 -7.79
N ALA A 237 17.96 5.81 -6.64
CA ALA A 237 17.45 7.17 -6.50
C ALA A 237 18.29 8.23 -7.26
N VAL A 238 19.55 7.93 -7.62
CA VAL A 238 20.44 8.83 -8.36
C VAL A 238 20.14 8.77 -9.85
N THR A 239 20.09 7.56 -10.41
CA THR A 239 19.80 7.36 -11.83
C THR A 239 18.31 7.32 -12.14
N LYS A 240 17.45 7.28 -11.12
CA LYS A 240 15.99 7.09 -11.21
C LYS A 240 15.63 5.88 -12.09
N GLN A 241 16.30 4.77 -11.86
CA GLN A 241 16.09 3.52 -12.58
C GLN A 241 16.02 2.32 -11.63
N TRP A 242 15.27 1.30 -12.05
CA TRP A 242 15.27 0.01 -11.39
C TRP A 242 16.49 -0.80 -11.81
N ILE A 243 17.32 -1.22 -10.83
CA ILE A 243 18.50 -2.08 -11.04
C ILE A 243 18.15 -3.51 -10.59
N GLY A 244 18.51 -4.50 -11.40
CA GLY A 244 18.28 -5.92 -11.16
C GLY A 244 17.49 -6.59 -12.29
N ASP A 245 17.28 -7.89 -12.16
CA ASP A 245 16.54 -8.69 -13.15
C ASP A 245 15.07 -8.27 -13.22
N SER A 246 14.47 -8.48 -14.39
CA SER A 246 13.07 -8.12 -14.66
C SER A 246 12.06 -9.16 -14.13
N GLU A 247 12.53 -10.25 -13.59
CA GLU A 247 11.69 -11.32 -13.03
C GLU A 247 11.39 -11.07 -11.54
N LEU A 248 10.24 -11.59 -11.07
CA LEU A 248 9.94 -11.62 -9.65
C LEU A 248 11.01 -12.41 -8.90
N SER A 249 11.51 -11.86 -7.80
CA SER A 249 12.49 -12.55 -6.96
C SER A 249 11.86 -13.51 -5.94
N PHE A 250 10.53 -13.62 -5.90
CA PHE A 250 9.84 -14.60 -5.06
C PHE A 250 9.12 -15.65 -5.90
N SER A 251 9.25 -16.89 -5.46
CA SER A 251 8.82 -18.09 -6.20
C SER A 251 7.43 -18.56 -5.76
N ARG A 252 6.90 -19.58 -6.48
CA ARG A 252 5.72 -20.34 -6.02
C ARG A 252 5.93 -20.93 -4.62
N GLU A 253 7.12 -21.44 -4.32
CA GLU A 253 7.44 -22.02 -3.01
C GLU A 253 7.36 -20.98 -1.88
N ASP A 254 7.82 -19.76 -2.13
CA ASP A 254 7.69 -18.64 -1.18
C ASP A 254 6.22 -18.32 -0.91
N ILE A 255 5.41 -18.25 -1.95
CA ILE A 255 3.96 -17.98 -1.85
C ILE A 255 3.27 -19.07 -1.04
N GLU A 256 3.52 -20.35 -1.34
CA GLU A 256 2.95 -21.48 -0.60
C GLU A 256 3.35 -21.44 0.88
N LYS A 257 4.59 -21.06 1.18
CA LYS A 257 5.08 -20.87 2.53
C LYS A 257 4.41 -19.69 3.24
N TRP A 258 4.21 -18.58 2.56
CA TRP A 258 3.48 -17.43 3.13
C TRP A 258 2.02 -17.77 3.42
N ILE A 259 1.36 -18.53 2.57
CA ILE A 259 0.00 -19.03 2.79
C ILE A 259 -0.04 -19.92 4.03
N ALA A 260 0.91 -20.85 4.15
CA ALA A 260 1.01 -21.72 5.32
C ALA A 260 1.26 -20.95 6.63
N LEU A 261 1.94 -19.80 6.54
CA LEU A 261 2.19 -18.91 7.69
C LEU A 261 1.04 -17.93 7.98
N GLY A 262 -0.04 -17.92 7.19
CA GLY A 262 -1.24 -17.13 7.49
C GLY A 262 -1.55 -15.99 6.53
N ALA A 263 -0.90 -15.90 5.36
CA ALA A 263 -1.26 -14.91 4.35
C ALA A 263 -2.70 -15.11 3.86
N LYS A 264 -3.46 -14.01 3.84
CA LYS A 264 -4.84 -13.93 3.36
C LYS A 264 -4.97 -13.09 2.10
N TYR A 265 -4.08 -12.14 1.92
CA TYR A 265 -3.98 -11.29 0.75
C TYR A 265 -2.55 -11.32 0.25
N ILE A 266 -2.35 -11.52 -1.05
CA ILE A 266 -1.03 -11.52 -1.69
C ILE A 266 -1.10 -10.74 -2.99
N GLY A 267 -0.12 -9.89 -3.25
CA GLY A 267 0.09 -9.13 -4.47
C GLY A 267 1.52 -8.63 -4.58
N GLY A 268 1.71 -7.45 -5.14
CA GLY A 268 3.03 -6.85 -5.26
C GLY A 268 3.03 -5.34 -5.05
N CYS A 269 4.21 -4.77 -4.82
CA CYS A 269 4.43 -3.34 -4.72
C CYS A 269 5.35 -2.88 -5.87
N CYS A 270 6.33 -2.08 -5.57
CA CYS A 270 7.23 -1.48 -6.55
C CYS A 270 7.90 -2.52 -7.46
N GLY A 271 7.87 -2.28 -8.76
CA GLY A 271 8.45 -3.15 -9.78
C GLY A 271 7.61 -4.38 -10.16
N VAL A 272 6.49 -4.65 -9.46
CA VAL A 272 5.58 -5.76 -9.79
C VAL A 272 4.56 -5.29 -10.83
N ALA A 273 4.65 -5.84 -12.04
CA ALA A 273 3.84 -5.46 -13.19
C ALA A 273 2.52 -6.26 -13.30
N PRO A 274 1.57 -5.83 -14.14
CA PRO A 274 0.36 -6.62 -14.43
C PRO A 274 0.65 -8.03 -14.96
N SER A 275 1.74 -8.23 -15.72
CA SER A 275 2.19 -9.53 -16.15
C SER A 275 2.54 -10.48 -15.00
N ASP A 276 3.12 -9.93 -13.93
CA ASP A 276 3.51 -10.68 -12.74
C ASP A 276 2.27 -11.09 -11.94
N ILE A 277 1.31 -10.18 -11.76
CA ILE A 277 0.02 -10.47 -11.12
C ILE A 277 -0.72 -11.59 -11.87
N LYS A 278 -0.65 -11.59 -13.21
CA LYS A 278 -1.22 -12.67 -14.03
C LYS A 278 -0.56 -14.03 -13.78
N LEU A 279 0.73 -14.06 -13.45
CA LEU A 279 1.45 -15.28 -13.08
C LEU A 279 1.09 -15.77 -11.68
N LEU A 280 0.78 -14.84 -10.74
CA LEU A 280 0.37 -15.17 -9.38
C LEU A 280 -1.05 -15.76 -9.32
N ALA A 281 -1.96 -15.31 -10.17
CA ALA A 281 -3.37 -15.68 -10.14
C ALA A 281 -3.62 -17.22 -10.09
N PRO A 282 -3.02 -18.07 -10.94
CA PRO A 282 -3.24 -19.52 -10.88
C PRO A 282 -2.62 -20.20 -9.64
N ILE A 283 -1.61 -19.57 -9.01
CA ILE A 283 -0.96 -20.12 -7.81
C ILE A 283 -1.91 -20.00 -6.61
N LEU A 284 -2.65 -18.89 -6.51
CA LEU A 284 -3.55 -18.61 -5.39
C LEU A 284 -4.92 -19.28 -5.54
N GLN A 285 -5.26 -19.83 -6.71
CA GLN A 285 -6.51 -20.52 -7.00
C GLN A 285 -6.38 -22.06 -6.90
N SER A 286 -5.16 -22.56 -6.70
CA SER A 286 -4.88 -24.00 -6.57
C SER A 286 -5.00 -24.46 -5.11
#